data_593b7a640e968119bdefcbbea418f7f0
#
_entry.id   593b7a640e968119bdefcbbea418f7f0
#
_cell.length_a   1.000
_cell.length_b   1.000
_cell.length_c   1.000
_cell.angle_alpha   90.00
_cell.angle_beta   90.00
_cell.angle_gamma   90.00
#
_symmetry.space_group_name_H-M   'P 1'
#
loop_
_entity.id
_entity.type
_entity.pdbx_description
1 polymer ?
#
loop_
_entity_poly.entity_id
_entity_poly.type
_entity_poly.pdbx_seq_one_letter_code
_entity_poly.pdbx_strand_id
1 'polypeptide(L)'
;QAIILALGKPGDKIAVTRTAHRSVLSALVLTGLEPIWLTPEIDQATGVPTGIPVSELERVLDQKPIALLLTEPGYLGTISELSTLIKKAHENSIPVIVDAAWGGHFGFNSQLPQHVLQLGADALITSVHKALPGYSASALLLAQGKLLNLDRIEQSFETTHTTSPAGAPLASIDGCRALLQTRGSELTGELVSLVNSFKSAVQANFDSTIFLNASDFPHNRFDPVKIVLRANILGLSGVDVEKELQQANIRVEMADQDAIVFLATLADTAEDFKVLENALVPILKSLQGPSRQTQTSLSWSVVPTVAISIRDAYFADT
;
A
#
# COMPACT_ATOMS: atom_id res chain seq x y z
N GLN A 1 12.84 1.40 7.56
CA GLN A 1 13.62 1.26 8.81
C GLN A 1 14.37 2.54 9.14
N ALA A 2 15.17 3.10 8.23
CA ALA A 2 15.96 4.32 8.44
C ALA A 2 15.15 5.47 9.03
N ILE A 3 13.99 5.80 8.44
CA ILE A 3 13.16 6.91 8.93
C ILE A 3 12.68 6.68 10.37
N ILE A 4 12.26 5.47 10.72
CA ILE A 4 11.76 5.15 12.07
C ILE A 4 12.89 5.23 13.09
N LEU A 5 14.11 4.79 12.74
CA LEU A 5 15.28 4.92 13.58
C LEU A 5 15.66 6.39 13.88
N ALA A 6 15.36 7.29 12.94
CA ALA A 6 15.64 8.73 13.11
C ALA A 6 14.65 9.46 14.04
N LEU A 7 13.46 8.89 14.33
CA LEU A 7 12.37 9.62 14.98
C LEU A 7 12.56 9.84 16.48
N GLY A 8 13.01 8.82 17.20
CA GLY A 8 12.98 8.85 18.66
C GLY A 8 13.94 7.88 19.32
N LYS A 9 13.71 7.59 20.58
CA LYS A 9 14.45 6.67 21.44
C LYS A 9 13.51 5.59 22.00
N PRO A 10 14.05 4.47 22.52
CA PRO A 10 13.24 3.44 23.13
C PRO A 10 12.24 3.98 24.16
N GLY A 11 10.99 3.54 24.09
CA GLY A 11 9.88 3.98 24.91
C GLY A 11 9.11 5.19 24.38
N ASP A 12 9.62 5.92 23.39
CA ASP A 12 8.82 6.96 22.72
C ASP A 12 7.71 6.32 21.91
N LYS A 13 6.53 6.98 21.84
CA LYS A 13 5.32 6.44 21.19
C LYS A 13 5.20 6.95 19.77
N ILE A 14 4.79 6.07 18.85
CA ILE A 14 4.52 6.40 17.45
C ILE A 14 3.12 5.90 17.06
N ALA A 15 2.29 6.76 16.43
CA ALA A 15 1.01 6.35 15.89
C ALA A 15 1.22 5.61 14.55
N VAL A 16 0.74 4.38 14.44
CA VAL A 16 1.00 3.49 13.29
C VAL A 16 -0.29 2.81 12.84
N THR A 17 -0.57 2.83 11.54
CA THR A 17 -1.70 2.05 10.99
C THR A 17 -1.51 0.55 11.22
N ARG A 18 -2.57 -0.16 11.55
CA ARG A 18 -2.53 -1.63 11.70
C ARG A 18 -2.29 -2.36 10.38
N THR A 19 -2.52 -1.71 9.26
CA THR A 19 -2.21 -2.24 7.92
C THR A 19 -0.74 -2.05 7.51
N ALA A 20 0.12 -1.65 8.46
CA ALA A 20 1.54 -1.42 8.21
C ALA A 20 2.27 -2.67 7.70
N HIS A 21 3.20 -2.47 6.79
CA HIS A 21 4.06 -3.53 6.28
C HIS A 21 4.96 -4.11 7.40
N ARG A 22 5.30 -5.41 7.32
CA ARG A 22 6.17 -6.10 8.30
C ARG A 22 7.50 -5.39 8.58
N SER A 23 8.03 -4.60 7.64
CA SER A 23 9.26 -3.81 7.85
C SER A 23 9.12 -2.73 8.92
N VAL A 24 7.89 -2.25 9.15
CA VAL A 24 7.59 -1.31 10.25
C VAL A 24 7.70 -2.05 11.59
N LEU A 25 7.16 -3.28 11.70
CA LEU A 25 7.30 -4.10 12.90
C LEU A 25 8.78 -4.38 13.20
N SER A 26 9.56 -4.74 12.19
CA SER A 26 11.01 -4.93 12.34
C SER A 26 11.71 -3.65 12.83
N ALA A 27 11.30 -2.48 12.31
CA ALA A 27 11.87 -1.21 12.76
C ALA A 27 11.49 -0.89 14.23
N LEU A 28 10.26 -1.19 14.65
CA LEU A 28 9.83 -1.02 16.05
C LEU A 28 10.60 -1.94 17.00
N VAL A 29 10.88 -3.18 16.58
CA VAL A 29 11.76 -4.10 17.35
C VAL A 29 13.16 -3.52 17.50
N LEU A 30 13.76 -3.01 16.41
CA LEU A 30 15.12 -2.46 16.42
C LEU A 30 15.22 -1.19 17.26
N THR A 31 14.24 -0.30 17.15
CA THR A 31 14.26 1.01 17.80
C THR A 31 13.75 0.99 19.23
N GLY A 32 12.89 0.04 19.58
CA GLY A 32 12.19 0.02 20.86
C GLY A 32 11.12 1.11 20.99
N LEU A 33 10.68 1.71 19.87
CA LEU A 33 9.54 2.61 19.86
C LEU A 33 8.25 1.82 20.15
N GLU A 34 7.32 2.44 20.88
CA GLU A 34 6.05 1.84 21.25
C GLU A 34 4.94 2.25 20.27
N PRO A 35 4.33 1.31 19.53
CA PRO A 35 3.26 1.66 18.60
C PRO A 35 1.94 1.96 19.34
N ILE A 36 1.29 3.05 18.94
CA ILE A 36 -0.12 3.31 19.18
C ILE A 36 -0.85 2.92 17.89
N TRP A 37 -1.57 1.81 17.91
CA TRP A 37 -2.21 1.29 16.72
C TRP A 37 -3.44 2.12 16.32
N LEU A 38 -3.45 2.54 15.05
CA LEU A 38 -4.60 3.15 14.40
C LEU A 38 -5.38 2.08 13.65
N THR A 39 -6.67 2.00 13.91
CA THR A 39 -7.57 1.00 13.34
C THR A 39 -8.20 1.54 12.06
N PRO A 40 -8.08 0.85 10.91
CA PRO A 40 -8.78 1.23 9.70
C PRO A 40 -10.29 0.99 9.85
N GLU A 41 -11.10 1.76 9.13
CA GLU A 41 -12.48 1.38 8.88
C GLU A 41 -12.52 0.18 7.94
N ILE A 42 -13.56 -0.65 8.09
CA ILE A 42 -13.81 -1.79 7.22
C ILE A 42 -15.09 -1.51 6.45
N ASP A 43 -15.01 -1.49 5.13
CA ASP A 43 -16.19 -1.43 4.30
C ASP A 43 -17.00 -2.72 4.44
N GLN A 44 -18.27 -2.59 4.85
CA GLN A 44 -19.11 -3.74 5.18
C GLN A 44 -19.53 -4.55 3.95
N ALA A 45 -19.56 -3.92 2.77
CA ALA A 45 -19.97 -4.59 1.54
C ALA A 45 -18.83 -5.40 0.92
N THR A 46 -17.59 -4.91 1.07
CA THR A 46 -16.40 -5.53 0.45
C THR A 46 -15.52 -6.26 1.45
N GLY A 47 -15.63 -5.98 2.75
CA GLY A 47 -14.74 -6.50 3.80
C GLY A 47 -13.33 -5.88 3.78
N VAL A 48 -13.11 -4.82 3.00
CA VAL A 48 -11.81 -4.22 2.75
C VAL A 48 -11.53 -3.09 3.74
N PRO A 49 -10.31 -2.97 4.30
CA PRO A 49 -9.90 -1.78 5.05
C PRO A 49 -9.91 -0.54 4.14
N THR A 50 -10.65 0.51 4.51
CA THR A 50 -10.85 1.70 3.66
C THR A 50 -9.88 2.84 3.92
N GLY A 51 -9.09 2.75 4.95
CA GLY A 51 -8.18 3.80 5.39
C GLY A 51 -8.36 4.13 6.87
N ILE A 52 -7.59 5.07 7.36
CA ILE A 52 -7.64 5.52 8.76
C ILE A 52 -8.60 6.70 8.87
N PRO A 53 -9.67 6.61 9.68
CA PRO A 53 -10.55 7.74 9.91
C PRO A 53 -9.87 8.79 10.81
N VAL A 54 -10.25 10.05 10.65
CA VAL A 54 -9.68 11.16 11.43
C VAL A 54 -9.90 10.97 12.93
N SER A 55 -11.02 10.39 13.32
CA SER A 55 -11.35 10.05 14.71
C SER A 55 -10.33 9.12 15.38
N GLU A 56 -9.71 8.23 14.62
CA GLU A 56 -8.63 7.36 15.13
C GLU A 56 -7.36 8.15 15.46
N LEU A 57 -7.01 9.14 14.64
CA LEU A 57 -5.91 10.05 14.98
C LEU A 57 -6.27 10.86 16.24
N GLU A 58 -7.49 11.42 16.31
CA GLU A 58 -7.94 12.19 17.47
C GLU A 58 -7.90 11.38 18.77
N ARG A 59 -8.30 10.10 18.71
CA ARG A 59 -8.27 9.18 19.85
C ARG A 59 -6.87 9.01 20.46
N VAL A 60 -5.82 9.19 19.68
CA VAL A 60 -4.44 8.92 20.12
C VAL A 60 -3.64 10.18 20.44
N LEU A 61 -4.15 11.39 20.14
CA LEU A 61 -3.42 12.64 20.34
C LEU A 61 -2.99 12.85 21.80
N ASP A 62 -3.82 12.48 22.78
CA ASP A 62 -3.51 12.61 24.21
C ASP A 62 -2.30 11.75 24.62
N GLN A 63 -1.96 10.73 23.86
CA GLN A 63 -0.77 9.89 24.10
C GLN A 63 0.51 10.52 23.56
N LYS A 64 0.42 11.68 22.91
CA LYS A 64 1.53 12.49 22.39
C LYS A 64 2.48 11.68 21.50
N PRO A 65 2.00 11.05 20.41
CA PRO A 65 2.88 10.33 19.49
C PRO A 65 3.90 11.28 18.88
N ILE A 66 5.15 10.82 18.76
CA ILE A 66 6.25 11.60 18.15
C ILE A 66 6.15 11.70 16.63
N ALA A 67 5.37 10.82 15.98
CA ALA A 67 5.09 10.83 14.56
C ALA A 67 3.80 10.04 14.26
N LEU A 68 3.20 10.29 13.09
CA LEU A 68 2.14 9.52 12.48
C LEU A 68 2.71 8.77 11.27
N LEU A 69 2.59 7.43 11.27
CA LEU A 69 3.00 6.58 10.15
C LEU A 69 1.77 5.92 9.51
N LEU A 70 1.52 6.23 8.26
CA LEU A 70 0.43 5.71 7.45
C LEU A 70 0.97 4.83 6.33
N THR A 71 0.18 3.86 5.86
CA THR A 71 0.46 3.05 4.66
C THR A 71 -0.57 3.40 3.60
N GLU A 72 -0.14 4.09 2.53
CA GLU A 72 -1.03 4.65 1.51
C GLU A 72 -0.43 4.62 0.09
N PRO A 73 -1.08 4.02 -0.87
CA PRO A 73 -2.35 3.30 -0.71
C PRO A 73 -2.20 2.06 0.15
N GLY A 74 -3.30 1.62 0.75
CA GLY A 74 -3.37 0.32 1.38
C GLY A 74 -3.08 -0.81 0.38
N TYR A 75 -2.82 -2.02 0.87
CA TYR A 75 -2.44 -3.15 0.01
C TYR A 75 -3.51 -3.49 -1.04
N LEU A 76 -4.77 -3.31 -0.72
CA LEU A 76 -5.91 -3.51 -1.64
C LEU A 76 -6.28 -2.25 -2.44
N GLY A 77 -5.53 -1.15 -2.31
CA GLY A 77 -5.69 0.04 -3.14
C GLY A 77 -6.50 1.18 -2.51
N THR A 78 -7.04 1.01 -1.31
CA THR A 78 -7.80 2.05 -0.59
C THR A 78 -6.88 3.15 -0.06
N ILE A 79 -7.42 4.37 0.06
CA ILE A 79 -6.67 5.57 0.46
C ILE A 79 -7.44 6.33 1.54
N SER A 80 -6.75 6.73 2.61
CA SER A 80 -7.30 7.58 3.68
C SER A 80 -7.56 9.02 3.20
N GLU A 81 -8.27 9.80 4.00
CA GLU A 81 -8.38 11.25 3.78
C GLU A 81 -7.10 11.97 4.23
N LEU A 82 -6.02 11.78 3.45
CA LEU A 82 -4.67 12.19 3.82
C LEU A 82 -4.54 13.68 4.13
N SER A 83 -5.16 14.56 3.33
CA SER A 83 -5.09 16.01 3.55
C SER A 83 -5.60 16.42 4.94
N THR A 84 -6.70 15.81 5.39
CA THR A 84 -7.28 16.08 6.71
C THR A 84 -6.42 15.46 7.83
N LEU A 85 -5.94 14.23 7.65
CA LEU A 85 -5.05 13.58 8.61
C LEU A 85 -3.73 14.36 8.79
N ILE A 86 -3.11 14.79 7.68
CA ILE A 86 -1.87 15.57 7.71
C ILE A 86 -2.09 16.91 8.42
N LYS A 87 -3.15 17.64 8.04
CA LYS A 87 -3.49 18.91 8.69
C LYS A 87 -3.67 18.73 10.20
N LYS A 88 -4.44 17.74 10.61
CA LYS A 88 -4.71 17.45 12.03
C LYS A 88 -3.45 17.07 12.80
N ALA A 89 -2.57 16.27 12.21
CA ALA A 89 -1.28 15.92 12.80
C ALA A 89 -0.39 17.17 12.98
N HIS A 90 -0.30 18.03 11.95
CA HIS A 90 0.49 19.26 11.98
C HIS A 90 -0.03 20.29 12.98
N GLU A 91 -1.36 20.40 13.18
CA GLU A 91 -1.95 21.23 14.26
C GLU A 91 -1.44 20.82 15.65
N ASN A 92 -0.98 19.58 15.81
CA ASN A 92 -0.39 19.04 17.03
C ASN A 92 1.13 18.88 16.96
N SER A 93 1.79 19.48 15.95
CA SER A 93 3.24 19.38 15.70
C SER A 93 3.74 17.94 15.54
N ILE A 94 2.91 17.05 15.01
CA ILE A 94 3.21 15.65 14.75
C ILE A 94 3.59 15.50 13.27
N PRO A 95 4.84 15.10 12.93
CA PRO A 95 5.22 14.81 11.55
C PRO A 95 4.49 13.59 11.00
N VAL A 96 4.15 13.65 9.70
CA VAL A 96 3.46 12.58 9.00
C VAL A 96 4.39 11.89 8.01
N ILE A 97 4.55 10.60 8.21
CA ILE A 97 5.36 9.71 7.37
C ILE A 97 4.43 8.77 6.62
N VAL A 98 4.58 8.68 5.32
CA VAL A 98 3.74 7.81 4.49
C VAL A 98 4.59 6.70 3.86
N ASP A 99 4.27 5.46 4.20
CA ASP A 99 4.73 4.30 3.45
C ASP A 99 3.84 4.17 2.20
N ALA A 100 4.32 4.74 1.10
CA ALA A 100 3.68 4.69 -0.21
C ALA A 100 4.41 3.70 -1.13
N ALA A 101 4.80 2.55 -0.61
CA ALA A 101 5.49 1.51 -1.39
C ALA A 101 4.71 1.09 -2.64
N TRP A 102 3.39 1.23 -2.63
CA TRP A 102 2.50 0.96 -3.76
C TRP A 102 2.08 2.23 -4.52
N GLY A 103 2.41 3.43 -4.03
CA GLY A 103 1.97 4.73 -4.57
C GLY A 103 3.01 5.47 -5.38
N GLY A 104 4.06 4.80 -5.87
CA GLY A 104 5.14 5.46 -6.62
C GLY A 104 4.70 6.17 -7.91
N HIS A 105 3.55 5.79 -8.47
CA HIS A 105 2.96 6.38 -9.67
C HIS A 105 2.02 7.56 -9.39
N PHE A 106 1.73 7.88 -8.14
CA PHE A 106 0.81 8.97 -7.78
C PHE A 106 1.36 10.35 -8.17
N GLY A 107 0.45 11.25 -8.56
CA GLY A 107 0.78 12.63 -8.90
C GLY A 107 1.28 12.89 -10.33
N PHE A 108 1.55 11.85 -11.12
CA PHE A 108 2.03 12.02 -12.50
C PHE A 108 0.93 12.27 -13.53
N ASN A 109 -0.33 11.92 -13.21
CA ASN A 109 -1.49 12.14 -14.08
C ASN A 109 -2.71 12.56 -13.26
N SER A 110 -3.60 13.37 -13.83
CA SER A 110 -4.80 13.88 -13.15
C SER A 110 -5.83 12.80 -12.81
N GLN A 111 -5.76 11.63 -13.43
CA GLN A 111 -6.60 10.47 -13.11
C GLN A 111 -6.10 9.67 -11.89
N LEU A 112 -4.89 9.99 -11.41
CA LEU A 112 -4.28 9.35 -10.26
C LEU A 112 -4.46 10.19 -8.99
N PRO A 113 -4.40 9.58 -7.81
CA PRO A 113 -4.32 10.33 -6.56
C PRO A 113 -3.14 11.30 -6.54
N GLN A 114 -3.29 12.38 -5.80
CA GLN A 114 -2.23 13.37 -5.64
C GLN A 114 -1.04 12.78 -4.87
N HIS A 115 0.17 13.19 -5.23
CA HIS A 115 1.38 12.75 -4.55
C HIS A 115 1.41 13.20 -3.09
N VAL A 116 1.74 12.30 -2.16
CA VAL A 116 1.58 12.55 -0.72
C VAL A 116 2.40 13.72 -0.19
N LEU A 117 3.58 13.99 -0.75
CA LEU A 117 4.37 15.18 -0.38
C LEU A 117 3.71 16.48 -0.83
N GLN A 118 2.95 16.48 -1.92
CA GLN A 118 2.15 17.64 -2.34
C GLN A 118 0.95 17.87 -1.41
N LEU A 119 0.45 16.82 -0.76
CA LEU A 119 -0.57 16.92 0.29
C LEU A 119 0.00 17.43 1.62
N GLY A 120 1.33 17.55 1.75
CA GLY A 120 2.01 18.08 2.91
C GLY A 120 2.62 17.04 3.85
N ALA A 121 2.67 15.76 3.48
CA ALA A 121 3.40 14.76 4.27
C ALA A 121 4.87 15.16 4.44
N ASP A 122 5.45 14.89 5.61
CA ASP A 122 6.84 15.27 5.93
C ASP A 122 7.85 14.27 5.37
N ALA A 123 7.44 13.02 5.20
CA ALA A 123 8.27 12.02 4.53
C ALA A 123 7.43 10.99 3.76
N LEU A 124 8.04 10.45 2.73
CA LEU A 124 7.54 9.39 1.87
C LEU A 124 8.57 8.28 1.73
N ILE A 125 8.14 7.04 1.90
CA ILE A 125 8.89 5.87 1.47
C ILE A 125 8.16 5.26 0.29
N THR A 126 8.83 5.07 -0.85
CA THR A 126 8.22 4.43 -2.02
C THR A 126 9.13 3.38 -2.64
N SER A 127 8.53 2.30 -3.14
CA SER A 127 9.25 1.30 -3.94
C SER A 127 9.34 1.77 -5.39
N VAL A 128 10.53 1.61 -5.99
CA VAL A 128 10.74 1.89 -7.42
C VAL A 128 10.58 0.63 -8.28
N HIS A 129 10.44 -0.53 -7.65
CA HIS A 129 10.37 -1.85 -8.29
C HIS A 129 8.98 -2.53 -8.23
N LYS A 130 7.94 -1.78 -7.85
CA LYS A 130 6.55 -2.27 -7.85
C LYS A 130 5.79 -1.71 -9.05
N ALA A 131 5.03 -0.64 -8.87
CA ALA A 131 4.33 0.02 -9.98
C ALA A 131 5.28 0.70 -10.98
N LEU A 132 6.49 1.05 -10.56
CA LEU A 132 7.52 1.68 -11.39
C LEU A 132 8.54 0.64 -11.88
N PRO A 133 9.21 0.88 -13.05
CA PRO A 133 10.07 -0.11 -13.70
C PRO A 133 11.51 -0.17 -13.17
N GLY A 134 11.73 0.11 -11.89
CA GLY A 134 13.05 -0.01 -11.27
C GLY A 134 13.44 -1.47 -10.99
N TYR A 135 14.72 -1.73 -10.82
CA TYR A 135 15.20 -3.06 -10.47
C TYR A 135 14.79 -3.44 -9.04
N SER A 136 14.55 -4.73 -8.83
CA SER A 136 14.15 -5.27 -7.53
C SER A 136 15.07 -4.83 -6.40
N ALA A 137 14.47 -4.61 -5.25
CA ALA A 137 15.02 -4.06 -4.02
C ALA A 137 15.43 -2.57 -4.11
N SER A 138 14.91 -1.81 -5.11
CA SER A 138 15.08 -0.35 -5.15
C SER A 138 13.91 0.39 -4.49
N ALA A 139 14.24 1.38 -3.68
CA ALA A 139 13.28 2.24 -2.99
C ALA A 139 13.85 3.64 -2.79
N LEU A 140 12.98 4.61 -2.54
CA LEU A 140 13.33 5.98 -2.20
C LEU A 140 12.74 6.37 -0.85
N LEU A 141 13.51 7.12 -0.09
CA LEU A 141 13.06 7.90 1.07
C LEU A 141 13.20 9.38 0.70
N LEU A 142 12.09 10.09 0.68
CA LEU A 142 12.03 11.52 0.44
C LEU A 142 11.50 12.20 1.70
N ALA A 143 12.11 13.31 2.11
CA ALA A 143 11.68 14.07 3.28
C ALA A 143 11.69 15.57 2.99
N GLN A 144 10.78 16.31 3.65
CA GLN A 144 10.62 17.75 3.52
C GLN A 144 10.15 18.38 4.83
N GLY A 145 10.06 19.71 4.85
CA GLY A 145 9.48 20.45 5.96
C GLY A 145 10.44 20.65 7.12
N LYS A 146 9.89 20.97 8.30
CA LYS A 146 10.66 21.33 9.50
C LYS A 146 10.36 20.45 10.71
N LEU A 147 9.39 19.55 10.61
CA LEU A 147 8.99 18.68 11.72
C LEU A 147 9.89 17.47 11.88
N LEU A 148 10.65 17.11 10.84
CA LEU A 148 11.65 16.04 10.87
C LEU A 148 13.06 16.61 10.95
N ASN A 149 13.93 15.93 11.69
CA ASN A 149 15.37 16.25 11.72
C ASN A 149 16.05 15.50 10.57
N LEU A 150 16.36 16.23 9.49
CA LEU A 150 16.95 15.66 8.27
C LEU A 150 18.36 15.07 8.51
N ASP A 151 19.17 15.69 9.36
CA ASP A 151 20.52 15.19 9.69
C ASP A 151 20.44 13.82 10.39
N ARG A 152 19.46 13.64 11.28
CA ARG A 152 19.22 12.33 11.90
C ARG A 152 18.72 11.29 10.90
N ILE A 153 17.93 11.69 9.92
CA ILE A 153 17.47 10.78 8.86
C ILE A 153 18.67 10.32 8.03
N GLU A 154 19.58 11.23 7.66
CA GLU A 154 20.80 10.90 6.92
C GLU A 154 21.70 9.94 7.72
N GLN A 155 21.99 10.24 8.99
CA GLN A 155 22.76 9.37 9.89
C GLN A 155 22.12 7.97 10.03
N SER A 156 20.80 7.91 10.15
CA SER A 156 20.06 6.65 10.26
C SER A 156 20.09 5.86 8.95
N PHE A 157 20.03 6.57 7.82
CA PHE A 157 20.18 5.97 6.51
C PHE A 157 21.56 5.34 6.35
N GLU A 158 22.64 6.08 6.63
CA GLU A 158 24.00 5.56 6.58
C GLU A 158 24.22 4.34 7.50
N THR A 159 23.58 4.35 8.70
CA THR A 159 23.69 3.25 9.66
C THR A 159 22.97 1.98 9.17
N THR A 160 21.88 2.11 8.43
CA THR A 160 21.04 0.99 8.00
C THR A 160 21.24 0.56 6.55
N HIS A 161 21.92 1.40 5.78
CA HIS A 161 22.20 1.14 4.36
C HIS A 161 23.48 0.31 4.20
N THR A 162 23.63 -0.38 3.06
CA THR A 162 24.86 -1.08 2.72
C THR A 162 26.00 -0.11 2.45
N THR A 163 27.20 -0.42 2.93
CA THR A 163 28.42 0.33 2.63
C THR A 163 28.94 0.13 1.20
N SER A 164 28.34 -0.82 0.45
CA SER A 164 28.72 -1.15 -0.93
C SER A 164 27.47 -1.18 -1.83
N PRO A 165 26.85 -0.01 -2.11
CA PRO A 165 25.63 0.04 -2.90
C PRO A 165 25.89 -0.45 -4.33
N ALA A 166 25.00 -1.32 -4.85
CA ALA A 166 25.09 -1.82 -6.20
C ALA A 166 24.71 -0.74 -7.21
N GLY A 167 25.53 -0.53 -8.23
CA GLY A 167 25.34 0.53 -9.22
C GLY A 167 24.08 0.31 -10.10
N ALA A 168 23.73 -0.94 -10.43
CA ALA A 168 22.59 -1.22 -11.29
C ALA A 168 21.22 -0.80 -10.68
N PRO A 169 20.88 -1.11 -9.40
CA PRO A 169 19.69 -0.55 -8.77
C PRO A 169 19.69 0.97 -8.72
N LEU A 170 20.82 1.61 -8.40
CA LEU A 170 20.92 3.07 -8.36
C LEU A 170 20.68 3.69 -9.75
N ALA A 171 21.30 3.14 -10.78
CA ALA A 171 21.10 3.58 -12.16
C ALA A 171 19.63 3.37 -12.60
N SER A 172 18.98 2.28 -12.16
CA SER A 172 17.57 2.04 -12.47
C SER A 172 16.63 3.06 -11.81
N ILE A 173 16.96 3.51 -10.60
CA ILE A 173 16.22 4.59 -9.91
C ILE A 173 16.32 5.90 -10.71
N ASP A 174 17.52 6.28 -11.13
CA ASP A 174 17.71 7.50 -11.92
C ASP A 174 17.07 7.42 -13.30
N GLY A 175 17.19 6.28 -13.95
CA GLY A 175 16.49 6.02 -15.22
C GLY A 175 14.97 6.12 -15.08
N CYS A 176 14.42 5.58 -14.00
CA CYS A 176 13.00 5.68 -13.67
C CYS A 176 12.59 7.14 -13.44
N ARG A 177 13.37 7.89 -12.67
CA ARG A 177 13.15 9.34 -12.44
C ARG A 177 13.13 10.11 -13.75
N ALA A 178 14.12 9.89 -14.63
CA ALA A 178 14.23 10.57 -15.92
C ALA A 178 13.04 10.23 -16.85
N LEU A 179 12.62 8.96 -16.87
CA LEU A 179 11.45 8.50 -17.61
C LEU A 179 10.18 9.19 -17.13
N LEU A 180 9.94 9.21 -15.82
CA LEU A 180 8.75 9.84 -15.23
C LEU A 180 8.75 11.36 -15.37
N GLN A 181 9.92 12.01 -15.33
CA GLN A 181 10.03 13.44 -15.57
C GLN A 181 9.60 13.84 -16.98
N THR A 182 9.87 13.00 -17.97
CA THR A 182 9.63 13.30 -19.38
C THR A 182 8.31 12.74 -19.90
N ARG A 183 7.91 11.56 -19.45
CA ARG A 183 6.74 10.81 -19.94
C ARG A 183 5.80 10.32 -18.87
N GLY A 184 5.98 10.74 -17.60
CA GLY A 184 5.21 10.21 -16.48
C GLY A 184 3.70 10.35 -16.65
N SER A 185 3.22 11.51 -17.11
CA SER A 185 1.79 11.74 -17.34
C SER A 185 1.22 10.86 -18.44
N GLU A 186 1.96 10.67 -19.53
CA GLU A 186 1.57 9.79 -20.65
C GLU A 186 1.49 8.33 -20.19
N LEU A 187 2.60 7.80 -19.66
CA LEU A 187 2.70 6.38 -19.30
C LEU A 187 1.72 5.97 -18.19
N THR A 188 1.53 6.82 -17.18
CA THR A 188 0.57 6.53 -16.13
C THR A 188 -0.88 6.65 -16.62
N GLY A 189 -1.18 7.56 -17.54
CA GLY A 189 -2.49 7.66 -18.18
C GLY A 189 -2.78 6.43 -19.07
N GLU A 190 -1.80 5.94 -19.82
CA GLU A 190 -1.90 4.69 -20.59
C GLU A 190 -2.18 3.50 -19.66
N LEU A 191 -1.43 3.38 -18.55
CA LEU A 191 -1.64 2.31 -17.58
C LEU A 191 -3.06 2.33 -17.00
N VAL A 192 -3.58 3.50 -16.61
CA VAL A 192 -4.97 3.64 -16.14
C VAL A 192 -5.96 3.16 -17.21
N SER A 193 -5.72 3.53 -18.47
CA SER A 193 -6.58 3.13 -19.60
C SER A 193 -6.55 1.62 -19.84
N LEU A 194 -5.37 1.01 -19.79
CA LEU A 194 -5.19 -0.44 -19.95
C LEU A 194 -5.89 -1.21 -18.83
N VAL A 195 -5.72 -0.81 -17.58
CA VAL A 195 -6.38 -1.43 -16.42
C VAL A 195 -7.89 -1.32 -16.51
N ASN A 196 -8.42 -0.15 -16.88
CA ASN A 196 -9.86 0.05 -17.04
C ASN A 196 -10.44 -0.81 -18.18
N SER A 197 -9.73 -0.88 -19.31
CA SER A 197 -10.12 -1.71 -20.45
C SER A 197 -10.15 -3.20 -20.07
N PHE A 198 -9.10 -3.67 -19.39
CA PHE A 198 -9.01 -5.05 -18.89
C PHE A 198 -10.16 -5.36 -17.91
N LYS A 199 -10.36 -4.52 -16.88
CA LYS A 199 -11.45 -4.72 -15.91
C LYS A 199 -12.82 -4.80 -16.64
N SER A 200 -13.06 -3.90 -17.59
CA SER A 200 -14.30 -3.87 -18.37
C SER A 200 -14.50 -5.12 -19.23
N ALA A 201 -13.45 -5.58 -19.92
CA ALA A 201 -13.49 -6.75 -20.77
C ALA A 201 -13.76 -8.04 -19.97
N VAL A 202 -13.09 -8.21 -18.83
CA VAL A 202 -13.34 -9.34 -17.94
C VAL A 202 -14.75 -9.25 -17.33
N GLN A 203 -15.12 -8.06 -16.80
CA GLN A 203 -16.43 -7.81 -16.17
C GLN A 203 -17.61 -8.12 -17.10
N ALA A 204 -17.50 -7.85 -18.40
CA ALA A 204 -18.54 -8.12 -19.39
C ALA A 204 -18.97 -9.60 -19.48
N ASN A 205 -18.19 -10.50 -18.88
CA ASN A 205 -18.49 -11.94 -18.83
C ASN A 205 -19.31 -12.37 -17.61
N PHE A 206 -19.61 -11.46 -16.66
CA PHE A 206 -20.23 -11.76 -15.38
C PHE A 206 -21.29 -10.72 -15.03
N ASP A 207 -22.42 -11.16 -14.47
CA ASP A 207 -23.52 -10.27 -14.08
C ASP A 207 -23.22 -9.47 -12.81
N SER A 208 -22.42 -10.03 -11.89
CA SER A 208 -22.04 -9.38 -10.65
C SER A 208 -20.75 -8.57 -10.80
N THR A 209 -20.62 -7.44 -10.09
CA THR A 209 -19.38 -6.64 -10.05
C THR A 209 -18.29 -7.39 -9.29
N ILE A 210 -17.29 -7.86 -10.01
CA ILE A 210 -16.23 -8.74 -9.48
C ILE A 210 -14.92 -8.01 -9.17
N PHE A 211 -14.74 -6.78 -9.63
CA PHE A 211 -13.55 -5.97 -9.29
C PHE A 211 -13.88 -4.89 -8.27
N LEU A 212 -12.94 -4.60 -7.38
CA LEU A 212 -12.98 -3.37 -6.60
C LEU A 212 -12.71 -2.16 -7.51
N ASN A 213 -13.51 -1.11 -7.29
CA ASN A 213 -13.43 0.14 -8.04
C ASN A 213 -13.52 1.34 -7.08
N ALA A 214 -13.15 2.51 -7.58
CA ALA A 214 -13.22 3.74 -6.80
C ALA A 214 -14.65 4.04 -6.27
N SER A 215 -15.69 3.70 -7.05
CA SER A 215 -17.10 3.88 -6.66
C SER A 215 -17.54 3.05 -5.44
N ASP A 216 -16.79 2.03 -5.06
CA ASP A 216 -17.10 1.19 -3.90
C ASP A 216 -16.70 1.90 -2.58
N PHE A 217 -15.91 2.98 -2.65
CA PHE A 217 -15.33 3.64 -1.48
C PHE A 217 -15.73 5.13 -1.39
N PRO A 218 -15.82 5.69 -0.16
CA PRO A 218 -16.13 7.09 0.02
C PRO A 218 -15.17 8.03 -0.76
N HIS A 219 -15.76 9.03 -1.41
CA HIS A 219 -15.01 10.03 -2.20
C HIS A 219 -14.08 9.44 -3.28
N ASN A 220 -14.37 8.22 -3.76
CA ASN A 220 -13.55 7.52 -4.76
C ASN A 220 -12.07 7.35 -4.35
N ARG A 221 -11.79 7.24 -3.06
CA ARG A 221 -10.43 7.11 -2.52
C ARG A 221 -9.88 5.70 -2.74
N PHE A 222 -9.48 5.44 -3.96
CA PHE A 222 -8.95 4.15 -4.41
C PHE A 222 -7.93 4.37 -5.52
N ASP A 223 -6.89 3.54 -5.56
CA ASP A 223 -5.89 3.56 -6.62
C ASP A 223 -6.47 2.95 -7.91
N PRO A 224 -6.65 3.75 -9.00
CA PRO A 224 -7.30 3.28 -10.22
C PRO A 224 -6.51 2.20 -10.97
N VAL A 225 -5.19 2.08 -10.74
CA VAL A 225 -4.38 1.02 -11.37
C VAL A 225 -4.35 -0.27 -10.55
N LYS A 226 -4.96 -0.27 -9.34
CA LYS A 226 -5.05 -1.47 -8.52
C LYS A 226 -6.11 -2.44 -9.08
N ILE A 227 -5.70 -3.67 -9.30
CA ILE A 227 -6.59 -4.73 -9.79
C ILE A 227 -6.82 -5.71 -8.65
N VAL A 228 -8.01 -5.64 -8.03
CA VAL A 228 -8.44 -6.57 -6.99
C VAL A 228 -9.71 -7.25 -7.47
N LEU A 229 -9.62 -8.55 -7.73
CA LEU A 229 -10.74 -9.39 -8.11
C LEU A 229 -11.34 -10.02 -6.84
N ARG A 230 -12.65 -9.88 -6.67
CA ARG A 230 -13.44 -10.44 -5.57
C ARG A 230 -13.89 -11.84 -5.93
N ALA A 231 -13.09 -12.84 -5.66
CA ALA A 231 -13.36 -14.25 -6.00
C ALA A 231 -14.63 -14.77 -5.28
N ASN A 232 -14.87 -14.32 -4.04
CA ASN A 232 -16.04 -14.71 -3.25
C ASN A 232 -17.39 -14.37 -3.92
N ILE A 233 -17.46 -13.29 -4.72
CA ILE A 233 -18.69 -12.91 -5.47
C ILE A 233 -19.07 -13.99 -6.47
N LEU A 234 -18.08 -14.68 -7.03
CA LEU A 234 -18.29 -15.82 -7.94
C LEU A 234 -18.35 -17.17 -7.21
N GLY A 235 -18.38 -17.17 -5.87
CA GLY A 235 -18.36 -18.39 -5.07
C GLY A 235 -17.01 -19.09 -4.99
N LEU A 236 -15.93 -18.42 -5.44
CA LEU A 236 -14.58 -18.97 -5.56
C LEU A 236 -13.71 -18.64 -4.37
N SER A 237 -12.71 -19.48 -4.14
CA SER A 237 -11.52 -19.13 -3.36
C SER A 237 -10.50 -18.48 -4.30
N GLY A 238 -9.93 -17.34 -3.91
CA GLY A 238 -8.83 -16.73 -4.67
C GLY A 238 -7.63 -17.66 -4.78
N VAL A 239 -7.37 -18.46 -3.75
CA VAL A 239 -6.28 -19.47 -3.74
C VAL A 239 -6.49 -20.54 -4.80
N ASP A 240 -7.72 -20.98 -5.04
CA ASP A 240 -7.98 -21.99 -6.09
C ASP A 240 -7.83 -21.41 -7.49
N VAL A 241 -8.29 -20.17 -7.69
CA VAL A 241 -8.07 -19.45 -8.95
C VAL A 241 -6.57 -19.20 -9.20
N GLU A 242 -5.80 -18.84 -8.16
CA GLU A 242 -4.34 -18.70 -8.26
C GLU A 242 -3.67 -19.98 -8.77
N LYS A 243 -4.06 -21.15 -8.25
CA LYS A 243 -3.51 -22.45 -8.69
C LYS A 243 -3.72 -22.69 -10.19
N GLU A 244 -4.93 -22.39 -10.70
CA GLU A 244 -5.24 -22.54 -12.12
C GLU A 244 -4.46 -21.51 -12.97
N LEU A 245 -4.32 -20.26 -12.51
CA LEU A 245 -3.50 -19.25 -13.18
C LEU A 245 -2.02 -19.66 -13.24
N GLN A 246 -1.50 -20.28 -12.18
CA GLN A 246 -0.11 -20.79 -12.17
C GLN A 246 0.10 -21.90 -13.21
N GLN A 247 -0.89 -22.76 -13.46
CA GLN A 247 -0.84 -23.76 -14.54
C GLN A 247 -0.79 -23.09 -15.92
N ALA A 248 -1.41 -21.91 -16.05
CA ALA A 248 -1.34 -21.07 -17.25
C ALA A 248 -0.09 -20.17 -17.30
N ASN A 249 0.91 -20.40 -16.43
CA ASN A 249 2.12 -19.58 -16.26
C ASN A 249 1.87 -18.10 -15.90
N ILE A 250 0.75 -17.82 -15.26
CA ILE A 250 0.41 -16.47 -14.75
C ILE A 250 0.60 -16.47 -13.22
N ARG A 251 1.34 -15.49 -12.73
CA ARG A 251 1.55 -15.27 -11.30
C ARG A 251 0.77 -14.05 -10.84
N VAL A 252 0.12 -14.18 -9.70
CA VAL A 252 -0.58 -13.08 -9.04
C VAL A 252 0.30 -12.47 -7.94
N GLU A 253 -0.01 -11.27 -7.52
CA GLU A 253 0.69 -10.62 -6.41
C GLU A 253 0.28 -11.25 -5.06
N MET A 254 -1.00 -11.54 -4.90
CA MET A 254 -1.54 -12.17 -3.70
C MET A 254 -2.89 -12.84 -4.01
N ALA A 255 -3.17 -13.94 -3.34
CA ALA A 255 -4.48 -14.54 -3.27
C ALA A 255 -4.83 -14.92 -1.83
N ASP A 256 -6.07 -14.70 -1.44
CA ASP A 256 -6.66 -15.20 -0.20
C ASP A 256 -8.01 -15.89 -0.48
N GLN A 257 -8.79 -16.15 0.57
CA GLN A 257 -10.07 -16.84 0.42
C GLN A 257 -11.10 -16.02 -0.40
N ASP A 258 -11.02 -14.70 -0.35
CA ASP A 258 -12.05 -13.83 -0.90
C ASP A 258 -11.60 -13.03 -2.13
N ALA A 259 -10.29 -12.82 -2.30
CA ALA A 259 -9.77 -11.94 -3.32
C ALA A 259 -8.45 -12.40 -3.97
N ILE A 260 -8.18 -11.82 -5.13
CA ILE A 260 -6.90 -11.91 -5.84
C ILE A 260 -6.45 -10.50 -6.18
N VAL A 261 -5.17 -10.22 -5.91
CA VAL A 261 -4.53 -8.95 -6.28
C VAL A 261 -3.57 -9.21 -7.42
N PHE A 262 -3.71 -8.43 -8.50
CA PHE A 262 -2.76 -8.40 -9.60
C PHE A 262 -1.95 -7.11 -9.52
N LEU A 263 -0.67 -7.19 -9.90
CA LEU A 263 0.21 -6.05 -10.02
C LEU A 263 0.22 -5.59 -11.48
N ALA A 264 -0.23 -4.35 -11.72
CA ALA A 264 -0.07 -3.67 -12.98
C ALA A 264 1.05 -2.63 -12.88
N THR A 265 1.90 -2.55 -13.89
CA THR A 265 3.10 -1.71 -13.90
C THR A 265 3.18 -0.86 -15.17
N LEU A 266 4.06 0.14 -15.17
CA LEU A 266 4.33 0.95 -16.37
C LEU A 266 5.00 0.15 -17.53
N ALA A 267 5.41 -1.09 -17.29
CA ALA A 267 6.03 -1.94 -18.30
C ALA A 267 5.01 -2.85 -19.00
N ASP A 268 3.80 -2.98 -18.45
CA ASP A 268 2.77 -3.85 -19.02
C ASP A 268 2.15 -3.24 -20.28
N THR A 269 1.88 -4.10 -21.25
CA THR A 269 1.31 -3.75 -22.55
C THR A 269 -0.13 -4.24 -22.68
N ALA A 270 -0.83 -3.79 -23.73
CA ALA A 270 -2.17 -4.29 -24.04
C ALA A 270 -2.18 -5.80 -24.31
N GLU A 271 -1.07 -6.36 -24.85
CA GLU A 271 -0.95 -7.80 -25.08
C GLU A 271 -0.85 -8.59 -23.78
N ASP A 272 -0.12 -8.08 -22.77
CA ASP A 272 -0.01 -8.71 -21.46
C ASP A 272 -1.38 -8.79 -20.77
N PHE A 273 -2.16 -7.71 -20.81
CA PHE A 273 -3.54 -7.71 -20.33
C PHE A 273 -4.45 -8.67 -21.11
N LYS A 274 -4.23 -8.81 -22.42
CA LYS A 274 -5.01 -9.75 -23.24
C LYS A 274 -4.68 -11.20 -22.91
N VAL A 275 -3.41 -11.51 -22.66
CA VAL A 275 -2.99 -12.85 -22.17
C VAL A 275 -3.65 -13.16 -20.84
N LEU A 276 -3.66 -12.22 -19.90
CA LEU A 276 -4.31 -12.38 -18.61
C LEU A 276 -5.83 -12.58 -18.77
N GLU A 277 -6.51 -11.77 -19.58
CA GLU A 277 -7.95 -11.89 -19.84
C GLU A 277 -8.29 -13.27 -20.42
N ASN A 278 -7.55 -13.72 -21.43
CA ASN A 278 -7.78 -15.00 -22.12
C ASN A 278 -7.62 -16.21 -21.18
N ALA A 279 -6.75 -16.13 -20.18
CA ALA A 279 -6.60 -17.17 -19.17
C ALA A 279 -7.65 -17.04 -18.05
N LEU A 280 -7.85 -15.83 -17.54
CA LEU A 280 -8.67 -15.58 -16.35
C LEU A 280 -10.16 -15.89 -16.59
N VAL A 281 -10.74 -15.42 -17.71
CA VAL A 281 -12.19 -15.57 -17.96
C VAL A 281 -12.62 -17.03 -18.03
N PRO A 282 -11.97 -17.95 -18.78
CA PRO A 282 -12.32 -19.36 -18.77
C PRO A 282 -12.18 -20.01 -17.39
N ILE A 283 -11.11 -19.69 -16.64
CA ILE A 283 -10.87 -20.22 -15.29
C ILE A 283 -12.02 -19.81 -14.37
N LEU A 284 -12.37 -18.53 -14.33
CA LEU A 284 -13.46 -18.04 -13.49
C LEU A 284 -14.79 -18.70 -13.84
N LYS A 285 -15.11 -18.85 -15.13
CA LYS A 285 -16.35 -19.51 -15.58
C LYS A 285 -16.39 -21.00 -15.25
N SER A 286 -15.24 -21.69 -15.31
CA SER A 286 -15.19 -23.14 -15.04
C SER A 286 -15.34 -23.46 -13.54
N LEU A 287 -14.92 -22.56 -12.68
CA LEU A 287 -14.92 -22.74 -11.23
C LEU A 287 -16.13 -22.08 -10.54
N GLN A 288 -16.88 -21.21 -11.26
CA GLN A 288 -17.95 -20.39 -10.70
C GLN A 288 -19.00 -21.22 -9.94
N GLY A 289 -19.35 -20.75 -8.75
CA GLY A 289 -20.40 -21.30 -7.87
C GLY A 289 -21.29 -20.21 -7.28
N PRO A 290 -22.15 -20.57 -6.32
CA PRO A 290 -22.99 -19.58 -5.64
C PRO A 290 -22.12 -18.59 -4.86
N SER A 291 -22.47 -17.30 -4.94
CA SER A 291 -21.76 -16.22 -4.21
C SER A 291 -21.64 -16.53 -2.73
N ARG A 292 -20.48 -16.23 -2.16
CA ARG A 292 -20.19 -16.35 -0.71
C ARG A 292 -20.12 -14.97 -0.07
N GLN A 293 -20.54 -14.88 1.19
CA GLN A 293 -20.29 -13.67 1.97
C GLN A 293 -18.78 -13.50 2.22
N THR A 294 -18.33 -12.26 2.18
CA THR A 294 -16.96 -11.92 2.56
C THR A 294 -16.72 -12.32 4.03
N GLN A 295 -15.64 -13.00 4.29
CA GLN A 295 -15.20 -13.26 5.65
C GLN A 295 -14.52 -11.98 6.19
N THR A 296 -15.31 -11.05 6.68
CA THR A 296 -14.78 -9.84 7.30
C THR A 296 -13.89 -10.23 8.47
N SER A 297 -12.60 -9.98 8.37
CA SER A 297 -11.69 -10.21 9.47
C SER A 297 -11.93 -9.19 10.57
N LEU A 298 -12.65 -9.58 11.62
CA LEU A 298 -12.85 -8.76 12.84
C LEU A 298 -11.51 -8.36 13.47
N SER A 299 -10.41 -9.04 13.14
CA SER A 299 -9.07 -8.73 13.65
C SER A 299 -8.59 -7.32 13.30
N TRP A 300 -9.05 -6.73 12.20
CA TRP A 300 -8.70 -5.38 11.81
C TRP A 300 -9.41 -4.30 12.62
N SER A 301 -10.64 -4.56 13.08
CA SER A 301 -11.48 -3.59 13.79
C SER A 301 -11.31 -3.60 15.31
N VAL A 302 -10.53 -4.52 15.87
CA VAL A 302 -10.30 -4.62 17.31
C VAL A 302 -8.98 -3.95 17.69
N VAL A 303 -9.03 -3.00 18.60
CA VAL A 303 -7.82 -2.42 19.21
C VAL A 303 -7.16 -3.47 20.11
N PRO A 304 -5.92 -3.90 19.84
CA PRO A 304 -5.28 -4.93 20.64
C PRO A 304 -4.89 -4.39 22.00
N THR A 305 -5.01 -5.24 23.02
CA THR A 305 -4.38 -4.98 24.32
C THR A 305 -2.91 -5.40 24.24
N VAL A 306 -2.01 -4.46 24.54
CA VAL A 306 -0.57 -4.74 24.54
C VAL A 306 -0.22 -5.36 25.89
N ALA A 307 0.08 -6.67 25.90
CA ALA A 307 0.52 -7.41 27.08
C ALA A 307 2.03 -7.29 27.31
N ILE A 308 2.80 -7.20 26.21
CA ILE A 308 4.26 -7.08 26.21
C ILE A 308 4.68 -6.24 25.01
N SER A 309 5.79 -5.51 25.10
CA SER A 309 6.29 -4.73 23.97
C SER A 309 6.67 -5.64 22.79
N ILE A 310 6.55 -5.14 21.55
CA ILE A 310 6.95 -5.89 20.34
C ILE A 310 8.43 -6.31 20.43
N ARG A 311 9.29 -5.44 20.98
CA ARG A 311 10.71 -5.72 21.18
C ARG A 311 10.93 -6.85 22.18
N ASP A 312 10.30 -6.75 23.34
CA ASP A 312 10.44 -7.78 24.38
C ASP A 312 9.88 -9.13 23.90
N ALA A 313 8.75 -9.13 23.19
CA ALA A 313 8.19 -10.33 22.59
C ALA A 313 9.13 -10.98 21.56
N TYR A 314 9.85 -10.16 20.79
CA TYR A 314 10.81 -10.67 19.79
C TYR A 314 12.03 -11.33 20.42
N PHE A 315 12.49 -10.83 21.56
CA PHE A 315 13.66 -11.34 22.28
C PHE A 315 13.31 -12.29 23.43
N ALA A 316 12.04 -12.55 23.70
CA ALA A 316 11.62 -13.53 24.70
C ALA A 316 11.98 -14.95 24.25
N ASP A 317 12.36 -15.79 25.21
CA ASP A 317 12.49 -17.22 25.00
C ASP A 317 11.08 -17.79 24.72
N THR A 318 10.90 -18.52 23.62
CA THR A 318 9.64 -19.18 23.23
C THR A 318 9.48 -20.53 23.87
#